data_116512c0c096b012e58047802ac9d8e5
#
_entry.id   116512c0c096b012e58047802ac9d8e5
#
_cell.length_a   1.000
_cell.length_b   1.000
_cell.length_c   1.000
_cell.angle_alpha   90.00
_cell.angle_beta   90.00
_cell.angle_gamma   90.00
#
_symmetry.space_group_name_H-M   'P 1'
#
loop_
_entity.id
_entity.type
_entity.pdbx_description
1 polymer ?
#
loop_
_entity_poly.entity_id
_entity_poly.type
_entity_poly.pdbx_seq_one_letter_code
_entity_poly.pdbx_strand_id
1 'polypeptide(L)'
;LWPKLPTESSFVPYILSEKDIRKLLGLSANPDRPAFRAPLYRALILLLYCTGLRCGEALRLRLRDVDTSTGVLFVEMFKGRSRWVPFHHSLSRELDRYLVARRAFAPAEPDDRFFVGVDRRRLPVKTAGETLRRLFQKAGLKPPRGRVGPRPYDLRHAFAVHRLTRWYHQGVDLHSRLPWLSAYMGHTDILGTETYLTATPALLGLAARRFRRR
;
A
#
# COMPACT_ATOMS: atom_id res chain seq x y z
N LEU A 1 41.73 10.34 12.68
CA LEU A 1 40.28 10.31 13.03
C LEU A 1 39.52 9.74 11.85
N TRP A 2 39.07 8.49 11.94
CA TRP A 2 38.21 7.89 10.92
C TRP A 2 36.83 8.57 10.95
N PRO A 3 36.25 8.92 9.83
CA PRO A 3 34.90 9.46 9.81
C PRO A 3 33.95 8.41 10.43
N LYS A 4 33.14 8.84 11.40
CA LYS A 4 32.08 7.98 11.95
C LYS A 4 31.21 7.50 10.80
N LEU A 5 31.19 6.19 10.57
CA LEU A 5 30.22 5.60 9.66
C LEU A 5 28.82 6.08 10.07
N PRO A 6 27.96 6.47 9.13
CA PRO A 6 26.59 6.82 9.44
C PRO A 6 25.98 5.64 10.20
N THR A 7 25.52 5.90 11.41
CA THR A 7 24.72 4.90 12.15
C THR A 7 23.49 4.63 11.28
N GLU A 8 23.47 3.47 10.62
CA GLU A 8 22.26 3.02 9.92
C GLU A 8 21.14 3.08 10.96
N SER A 9 20.18 3.95 10.75
CA SER A 9 18.98 3.96 11.56
C SER A 9 18.32 2.62 11.36
N SER A 10 18.36 1.75 12.37
CA SER A 10 17.73 0.43 12.37
C SER A 10 16.20 0.57 12.35
N PHE A 11 15.68 1.26 11.32
CA PHE A 11 14.25 1.43 11.14
C PHE A 11 13.64 0.09 10.72
N VAL A 12 13.01 -0.60 11.66
CA VAL A 12 12.22 -1.80 11.38
C VAL A 12 10.79 -1.37 10.98
N PRO A 13 10.37 -1.63 9.72
CA PRO A 13 9.02 -1.30 9.30
C PRO A 13 7.97 -2.12 10.07
N TYR A 14 6.83 -1.51 10.37
CA TYR A 14 5.70 -2.24 10.93
C TYR A 14 5.02 -3.04 9.81
N ILE A 15 4.99 -4.36 9.95
CA ILE A 15 4.35 -5.23 8.96
C ILE A 15 2.93 -5.56 9.43
N LEU A 16 1.95 -4.93 8.77
CA LEU A 16 0.53 -5.23 8.99
C LEU A 16 0.23 -6.66 8.54
N SER A 17 -0.35 -7.46 9.43
CA SER A 17 -0.82 -8.80 9.09
C SER A 17 -2.11 -8.74 8.25
N GLU A 18 -2.46 -9.84 7.59
CA GLU A 18 -3.75 -9.95 6.88
C GLU A 18 -4.95 -9.75 7.82
N LYS A 19 -4.82 -10.17 9.10
CA LYS A 19 -5.84 -9.92 10.13
C LYS A 19 -6.01 -8.43 10.40
N ASP A 20 -4.89 -7.70 10.47
CA ASP A 20 -4.93 -6.24 10.66
C ASP A 20 -5.59 -5.54 9.46
N ILE A 21 -5.26 -5.96 8.25
CA ILE A 21 -5.90 -5.43 7.02
C ILE A 21 -7.39 -5.68 7.05
N ARG A 22 -7.85 -6.92 7.37
CA ARG A 22 -9.30 -7.22 7.49
C ARG A 22 -9.98 -6.35 8.55
N LYS A 23 -9.34 -6.14 9.69
CA LYS A 23 -9.84 -5.26 10.75
C LYS A 23 -10.00 -3.80 10.28
N LEU A 24 -9.01 -3.29 9.55
CA LEU A 24 -9.06 -1.94 8.98
C LEU A 24 -10.20 -1.78 7.96
N LEU A 25 -10.40 -2.79 7.10
CA LEU A 25 -11.48 -2.79 6.11
C LEU A 25 -12.86 -2.82 6.79
N GLY A 26 -13.04 -3.59 7.87
CA GLY A 26 -14.26 -3.60 8.68
C GLY A 26 -14.55 -2.24 9.30
N LEU A 27 -13.51 -1.60 9.88
CA LEU A 27 -13.65 -0.28 10.49
C LEU A 27 -13.87 0.86 9.48
N SER A 28 -13.44 0.68 8.22
CA SER A 28 -13.71 1.66 7.17
C SER A 28 -15.18 1.70 6.77
N ALA A 29 -15.92 0.62 6.97
CA ALA A 29 -17.34 0.44 6.62
C ALA A 29 -18.32 0.99 7.67
N ASN A 30 -17.85 1.72 8.69
CA ASN A 30 -18.68 2.22 9.78
C ASN A 30 -19.86 3.09 9.27
N PRO A 31 -21.13 2.73 9.57
CA PRO A 31 -22.33 3.44 9.13
C PRO A 31 -22.48 4.85 9.70
N ASP A 32 -21.85 5.15 10.86
CA ASP A 32 -21.90 6.49 11.50
C ASP A 32 -21.13 7.57 10.71
N ARG A 33 -20.57 7.23 9.56
CA ARG A 33 -19.82 8.16 8.71
C ARG A 33 -20.62 8.49 7.45
N PRO A 34 -20.38 9.66 6.83
CA PRO A 34 -20.96 9.96 5.52
C PRO A 34 -20.82 8.78 4.57
N ALA A 35 -21.90 8.37 3.93
CA ALA A 35 -22.01 7.14 3.12
C ALA A 35 -20.84 6.96 2.12
N PHE A 36 -20.36 8.06 1.53
CA PHE A 36 -19.25 8.03 0.59
C PHE A 36 -17.87 7.74 1.25
N ARG A 37 -17.69 7.99 2.56
CA ARG A 37 -16.38 7.75 3.22
C ARG A 37 -16.02 6.27 3.32
N ALA A 38 -17.01 5.41 3.48
CA ALA A 38 -16.78 3.99 3.61
C ALA A 38 -16.17 3.39 2.34
N PRO A 39 -16.77 3.50 1.14
CA PRO A 39 -16.18 3.00 -0.10
C PRO A 39 -14.87 3.69 -0.44
N LEU A 40 -14.72 4.99 -0.16
CA LEU A 40 -13.50 5.75 -0.40
C LEU A 40 -12.29 5.14 0.34
N TYR A 41 -12.38 5.01 1.67
CA TYR A 41 -11.23 4.53 2.45
C TYR A 41 -11.01 3.04 2.32
N ARG A 42 -12.07 2.26 2.07
CA ARG A 42 -11.95 0.85 1.73
C ARG A 42 -11.14 0.66 0.43
N ALA A 43 -11.50 1.37 -0.63
CA ALA A 43 -10.80 1.32 -1.90
C ALA A 43 -9.34 1.81 -1.77
N LEU A 44 -9.10 2.90 -1.03
CA LEU A 44 -7.76 3.43 -0.82
C LEU A 44 -6.86 2.43 -0.06
N ILE A 45 -7.35 1.83 1.03
CA ILE A 45 -6.59 0.82 1.81
C ILE A 45 -6.25 -0.37 0.91
N LEU A 46 -7.24 -0.90 0.18
CA LEU A 46 -7.04 -2.04 -0.71
C LEU A 46 -6.07 -1.72 -1.84
N LEU A 47 -6.20 -0.56 -2.47
CA LEU A 47 -5.28 -0.14 -3.53
C LEU A 47 -3.83 -0.08 -3.00
N LEU A 48 -3.60 0.61 -1.87
CA LEU A 48 -2.27 0.72 -1.28
C LEU A 48 -1.69 -0.64 -0.87
N TYR A 49 -2.51 -1.51 -0.27
CA TYR A 49 -2.08 -2.83 0.18
C TYR A 49 -1.86 -3.82 -0.97
N CYS A 50 -2.72 -3.82 -2.00
CA CYS A 50 -2.62 -4.80 -3.10
C CYS A 50 -1.61 -4.42 -4.17
N THR A 51 -1.25 -3.13 -4.30
CA THR A 51 -0.33 -2.64 -5.33
C THR A 51 0.99 -2.08 -4.79
N GLY A 52 1.06 -1.84 -3.48
CA GLY A 52 2.24 -1.23 -2.87
C GLY A 52 2.51 0.21 -3.32
N LEU A 53 1.54 0.92 -3.89
CA LEU A 53 1.69 2.32 -4.25
C LEU A 53 2.00 3.20 -3.04
N ARG A 54 2.77 4.27 -3.26
CA ARG A 54 2.87 5.35 -2.27
C ARG A 54 1.51 6.07 -2.17
N CYS A 55 1.11 6.48 -0.97
CA CYS A 55 -0.16 7.20 -0.78
C CYS A 55 -0.29 8.40 -1.71
N GLY A 56 0.79 9.16 -1.90
CA GLY A 56 0.81 10.29 -2.85
C GLY A 56 0.66 9.89 -4.32
N GLU A 57 1.13 8.71 -4.73
CA GLU A 57 0.92 8.16 -6.07
C GLU A 57 -0.57 7.82 -6.26
N ALA A 58 -1.15 7.05 -5.33
CA ALA A 58 -2.57 6.67 -5.37
C ALA A 58 -3.49 7.89 -5.43
N LEU A 59 -3.22 8.93 -4.63
CA LEU A 59 -4.04 10.15 -4.60
C LEU A 59 -3.81 11.11 -5.79
N ARG A 60 -2.82 10.84 -6.63
CA ARG A 60 -2.62 11.54 -7.90
C ARG A 60 -3.29 10.88 -9.09
N LEU A 61 -3.68 9.62 -8.99
CA LEU A 61 -4.37 8.90 -10.06
C LEU A 61 -5.59 9.69 -10.53
N ARG A 62 -5.82 9.68 -11.86
CA ARG A 62 -7.02 10.16 -12.51
C ARG A 62 -7.91 8.97 -12.88
N LEU A 63 -9.15 9.21 -13.25
CA LEU A 63 -10.05 8.14 -13.66
C LEU A 63 -9.51 7.38 -14.88
N ARG A 64 -8.93 8.09 -15.85
CA ARG A 64 -8.30 7.49 -17.05
C ARG A 64 -7.07 6.64 -16.75
N ASP A 65 -6.44 6.82 -15.59
CA ASP A 65 -5.23 6.09 -15.20
C ASP A 65 -5.54 4.70 -14.63
N VAL A 66 -6.81 4.37 -14.39
CA VAL A 66 -7.22 3.11 -13.74
C VAL A 66 -8.20 2.37 -14.63
N ASP A 67 -7.72 1.31 -15.25
CA ASP A 67 -8.57 0.39 -16.03
C ASP A 67 -8.88 -0.86 -15.20
N THR A 68 -10.10 -0.90 -14.66
CA THR A 68 -10.58 -2.04 -13.87
C THR A 68 -10.94 -3.24 -14.73
N SER A 69 -11.19 -3.05 -16.03
CA SER A 69 -11.53 -4.13 -16.97
C SER A 69 -10.32 -5.00 -17.29
N THR A 70 -9.18 -4.39 -17.56
CA THR A 70 -7.90 -5.07 -17.81
C THR A 70 -7.11 -5.34 -16.53
N GLY A 71 -7.47 -4.71 -15.41
CA GLY A 71 -6.75 -4.84 -14.14
C GLY A 71 -5.38 -4.15 -14.17
N VAL A 72 -5.28 -2.99 -14.79
CA VAL A 72 -4.03 -2.24 -14.92
C VAL A 72 -4.25 -0.79 -14.52
N LEU A 73 -3.27 -0.18 -13.87
CA LEU A 73 -3.23 1.25 -13.64
C LEU A 73 -1.91 1.86 -14.11
N PHE A 74 -1.95 3.13 -14.49
CA PHE A 74 -0.79 3.91 -14.90
C PHE A 74 -0.38 4.89 -13.80
N VAL A 75 0.86 4.80 -13.35
CA VAL A 75 1.44 5.72 -12.37
C VAL A 75 2.35 6.70 -13.06
N GLU A 76 1.88 7.92 -13.21
CA GLU A 76 2.67 9.02 -13.73
C GLU A 76 3.67 9.53 -12.66
N MET A 77 4.94 9.65 -13.02
CA MET A 77 5.99 10.15 -12.15
C MET A 77 6.55 11.46 -12.68
N PHE A 78 6.51 12.50 -11.87
CA PHE A 78 7.07 13.82 -12.21
C PHE A 78 8.61 13.82 -12.27
N LYS A 79 9.24 12.97 -11.43
CA LYS A 79 10.67 12.68 -11.44
C LYS A 79 10.85 11.17 -11.36
N GLY A 80 11.40 10.57 -12.40
CA GLY A 80 11.58 9.13 -12.49
C GLY A 80 10.82 8.50 -13.65
N ARG A 81 10.66 7.18 -13.65
CA ARG A 81 9.98 6.43 -14.70
C ARG A 81 8.51 6.20 -14.33
N SER A 82 7.61 6.67 -15.18
CA SER A 82 6.20 6.27 -15.15
C SER A 82 6.11 4.78 -15.41
N ARG A 83 5.10 4.13 -14.84
CA ARG A 83 4.97 2.68 -14.92
C ARG A 83 3.53 2.20 -14.95
N TRP A 84 3.34 1.07 -15.63
CA TRP A 84 2.12 0.30 -15.55
C TRP A 84 2.18 -0.65 -14.34
N VAL A 85 1.09 -0.72 -13.60
CA VAL A 85 0.97 -1.54 -12.39
C VAL A 85 -0.24 -2.46 -12.55
N PRO A 86 -0.03 -3.73 -12.98
CA PRO A 86 -1.09 -4.70 -13.05
C PRO A 86 -1.57 -5.10 -11.66
N PHE A 87 -2.86 -5.36 -11.52
CA PHE A 87 -3.46 -5.82 -10.28
C PHE A 87 -4.50 -6.93 -10.52
N HIS A 88 -4.80 -7.67 -9.46
CA HIS A 88 -5.69 -8.83 -9.56
C HIS A 88 -7.16 -8.40 -9.69
N HIS A 89 -7.97 -9.16 -10.41
CA HIS A 89 -9.41 -8.90 -10.64
C HIS A 89 -10.23 -8.76 -9.34
N SER A 90 -9.79 -9.33 -8.23
CA SER A 90 -10.44 -9.11 -6.94
C SER A 90 -10.37 -7.66 -6.48
N LEU A 91 -9.27 -6.96 -6.81
CA LEU A 91 -9.15 -5.52 -6.57
C LEU A 91 -10.02 -4.74 -7.56
N SER A 92 -10.11 -5.17 -8.83
CA SER A 92 -11.02 -4.55 -9.82
C SER A 92 -12.43 -4.42 -9.25
N ARG A 93 -13.00 -5.51 -8.74
CA ARG A 93 -14.34 -5.52 -8.15
C ARG A 93 -14.53 -4.52 -7.00
N GLU A 94 -13.53 -4.35 -6.17
CA GLU A 94 -13.58 -3.38 -5.07
C GLU A 94 -13.45 -1.93 -5.57
N LEU A 95 -12.63 -1.70 -6.60
CA LEU A 95 -12.52 -0.40 -7.24
C LEU A 95 -13.79 -0.04 -8.01
N ASP A 96 -14.45 -1.00 -8.67
CA ASP A 96 -15.72 -0.79 -9.35
C ASP A 96 -16.83 -0.38 -8.36
N ARG A 97 -16.90 -1.03 -7.19
CA ARG A 97 -17.83 -0.60 -6.12
C ARG A 97 -17.58 0.84 -5.69
N TYR A 98 -16.31 1.22 -5.56
CA TYR A 98 -15.94 2.60 -5.27
C TYR A 98 -16.35 3.54 -6.41
N LEU A 99 -16.09 3.17 -7.67
CA LEU A 99 -16.45 3.98 -8.84
C LEU A 99 -17.95 4.23 -8.95
N VAL A 100 -18.78 3.24 -8.65
CA VAL A 100 -20.25 3.41 -8.59
C VAL A 100 -20.61 4.47 -7.53
N ALA A 101 -20.08 4.36 -6.32
CA ALA A 101 -20.33 5.34 -5.26
C ALA A 101 -19.78 6.73 -5.63
N ARG A 102 -18.61 6.79 -6.31
CA ARG A 102 -17.99 8.03 -6.74
C ARG A 102 -18.83 8.77 -7.80
N ARG A 103 -19.34 8.03 -8.79
CA ARG A 103 -20.19 8.62 -9.86
C ARG A 103 -21.46 9.21 -9.30
N ALA A 104 -22.07 8.57 -8.31
CA ALA A 104 -23.25 9.10 -7.61
C ALA A 104 -22.93 10.34 -6.74
N PHE A 105 -21.66 10.51 -6.36
CA PHE A 105 -21.25 11.56 -5.42
C PHE A 105 -20.63 12.79 -6.06
N ALA A 106 -19.84 12.63 -7.14
CA ALA A 106 -19.09 13.70 -7.78
C ALA A 106 -18.99 13.48 -9.30
N PRO A 107 -18.79 14.55 -10.10
CA PRO A 107 -18.51 14.44 -11.53
C PRO A 107 -17.37 13.47 -11.82
N ALA A 108 -17.40 12.81 -12.97
CA ALA A 108 -16.52 11.70 -13.30
C ALA A 108 -15.98 11.80 -14.75
N GLU A 109 -15.35 12.94 -15.06
CA GLU A 109 -14.61 13.10 -16.30
C GLU A 109 -13.28 12.32 -16.26
N PRO A 110 -12.73 11.88 -17.39
CA PRO A 110 -11.50 11.07 -17.44
C PRO A 110 -10.31 11.70 -16.70
N ASP A 111 -10.20 13.02 -16.73
CA ASP A 111 -9.13 13.78 -16.10
C ASP A 111 -9.34 14.08 -14.62
N ASP A 112 -10.52 13.80 -14.10
CA ASP A 112 -10.81 13.97 -12.68
C ASP A 112 -9.99 13.02 -11.80
N ARG A 113 -9.74 13.45 -10.58
CA ARG A 113 -9.03 12.59 -9.62
C ARG A 113 -9.82 11.33 -9.34
N PHE A 114 -9.12 10.19 -9.35
CA PHE A 114 -9.72 8.92 -8.98
C PHE A 114 -10.28 8.97 -7.56
N PHE A 115 -9.49 9.46 -6.59
CA PHE A 115 -9.93 9.66 -5.21
C PHE A 115 -10.29 11.14 -4.95
N VAL A 116 -11.52 11.36 -4.53
CA VAL A 116 -12.03 12.69 -4.12
C VAL A 116 -12.41 12.70 -2.64
N GLY A 117 -12.29 13.85 -2.00
CA GLY A 117 -12.72 14.04 -0.61
C GLY A 117 -14.24 14.17 -0.50
N VAL A 118 -14.74 14.26 0.75
CA VAL A 118 -16.17 14.47 1.03
C VAL A 118 -16.66 15.85 0.59
N ASP A 119 -15.76 16.77 0.31
CA ASP A 119 -16.00 18.08 -0.28
C ASP A 119 -16.01 18.06 -1.82
N ARG A 120 -15.97 16.88 -2.45
CA ARG A 120 -15.88 16.64 -3.89
C ARG A 120 -14.61 17.17 -4.55
N ARG A 121 -13.63 17.61 -3.75
CA ARG A 121 -12.33 18.08 -4.21
C ARG A 121 -11.28 16.98 -4.11
N ARG A 122 -10.10 17.25 -4.66
CA ARG A 122 -8.93 16.37 -4.49
C ARG A 122 -8.73 16.03 -3.01
N LEU A 123 -8.63 14.75 -2.69
CA LEU A 123 -8.30 14.29 -1.33
C LEU A 123 -6.82 14.61 -1.02
N PRO A 124 -6.52 15.50 -0.05
CA PRO A 124 -5.13 15.81 0.30
C PRO A 124 -4.45 14.62 0.96
N VAL A 125 -3.15 14.42 0.67
CA VAL A 125 -2.33 13.34 1.28
C VAL A 125 -2.35 13.41 2.81
N LYS A 126 -2.28 14.62 3.37
CA LYS A 126 -2.37 14.86 4.83
C LYS A 126 -3.68 14.34 5.39
N THR A 127 -4.81 14.71 4.81
CA THR A 127 -6.16 14.29 5.25
C THR A 127 -6.34 12.78 5.15
N ALA A 128 -5.89 12.17 4.05
CA ALA A 128 -5.90 10.72 3.89
C ALA A 128 -5.03 10.04 4.96
N GLY A 129 -3.81 10.53 5.17
CA GLY A 129 -2.88 10.02 6.17
C GLY A 129 -3.42 10.11 7.60
N GLU A 130 -4.04 11.23 7.98
CA GLU A 130 -4.67 11.40 9.28
C GLU A 130 -5.85 10.45 9.48
N THR A 131 -6.67 10.25 8.46
CA THR A 131 -7.80 9.31 8.53
C THR A 131 -7.33 7.87 8.66
N LEU A 132 -6.32 7.45 7.88
CA LEU A 132 -5.69 6.13 8.03
C LEU A 132 -5.09 5.97 9.43
N ARG A 133 -4.41 6.99 9.96
CA ARG A 133 -3.88 6.96 11.33
C ARG A 133 -4.98 6.74 12.37
N ARG A 134 -6.13 7.42 12.24
CA ARG A 134 -7.29 7.22 13.13
C ARG A 134 -7.86 5.81 13.01
N LEU A 135 -7.86 5.22 11.81
CA LEU A 135 -8.27 3.83 11.61
C LEU A 135 -7.31 2.86 12.31
N PHE A 136 -6.00 3.08 12.22
CA PHE A 136 -5.00 2.29 12.97
C PHE A 136 -5.22 2.40 14.49
N GLN A 137 -5.52 3.58 15.00
CA GLN A 137 -5.83 3.78 16.43
C GLN A 137 -7.10 3.02 16.83
N LYS A 138 -8.19 3.15 16.07
CA LYS A 138 -9.44 2.41 16.31
C LYS A 138 -9.27 0.89 16.19
N ALA A 139 -8.35 0.44 15.38
CA ALA A 139 -7.99 -0.96 15.27
C ALA A 139 -7.13 -1.45 16.45
N GLY A 140 -6.73 -0.59 17.37
CA GLY A 140 -5.81 -0.93 18.46
C GLY A 140 -4.38 -1.22 18.00
N LEU A 141 -4.03 -0.86 16.76
CA LEU A 141 -2.69 -1.08 16.18
C LEU A 141 -1.74 0.06 16.49
N LYS A 142 -2.28 1.20 16.90
CA LYS A 142 -1.52 2.41 17.17
C LYS A 142 -2.05 3.12 18.42
N PRO A 143 -1.17 3.55 19.35
CA PRO A 143 -1.59 4.34 20.50
C PRO A 143 -2.12 5.72 20.05
N PRO A 144 -2.97 6.37 20.88
CA PRO A 144 -3.52 7.70 20.58
C PRO A 144 -2.44 8.77 20.37
N ARG A 145 -1.33 8.65 21.08
CA ARG A 145 -0.19 9.60 21.03
C ARG A 145 1.12 8.85 20.71
N GLY A 146 2.11 9.59 20.20
CA GLY A 146 3.43 9.05 19.91
C GLY A 146 3.63 8.57 18.47
N ARG A 147 4.84 8.09 18.20
CA ARG A 147 5.30 7.64 16.86
C ARG A 147 5.24 6.12 16.69
N VAL A 148 4.96 5.36 17.75
CA VAL A 148 4.89 3.89 17.72
C VAL A 148 3.69 3.41 16.91
N GLY A 149 3.79 2.22 16.32
CA GLY A 149 2.75 1.58 15.52
C GLY A 149 2.73 2.01 14.06
N PRO A 150 1.81 1.46 13.25
CA PRO A 150 1.81 1.59 11.80
C PRO A 150 1.58 3.02 11.33
N ARG A 151 2.15 3.30 10.16
CA ARG A 151 1.94 4.51 9.35
C ARG A 151 1.25 4.12 8.04
N PRO A 152 0.64 5.05 7.31
CA PRO A 152 0.07 4.77 5.98
C PRO A 152 1.05 4.10 5.02
N TYR A 153 2.34 4.41 5.14
CA TYR A 153 3.40 3.82 4.32
C TYR A 153 3.62 2.32 4.61
N ASP A 154 3.26 1.86 5.81
CA ASP A 154 3.44 0.46 6.20
C ASP A 154 2.45 -0.49 5.49
N LEU A 155 1.40 0.02 4.82
CA LEU A 155 0.60 -0.75 3.86
C LEU A 155 1.45 -1.22 2.67
N ARG A 156 2.36 -0.37 2.19
CA ARG A 156 3.32 -0.71 1.13
C ARG A 156 4.39 -1.69 1.61
N HIS A 157 4.86 -1.54 2.85
CA HIS A 157 5.77 -2.52 3.46
C HIS A 157 5.11 -3.90 3.58
N ALA A 158 3.85 -3.94 4.05
CA ALA A 158 3.08 -5.18 4.12
C ALA A 158 2.89 -5.84 2.74
N PHE A 159 2.59 -5.07 1.68
CA PHE A 159 2.54 -5.58 0.31
C PHE A 159 3.85 -6.28 -0.08
N ALA A 160 4.99 -5.60 0.08
CA ALA A 160 6.29 -6.13 -0.32
C ALA A 160 6.62 -7.43 0.43
N VAL A 161 6.47 -7.41 1.77
CA VAL A 161 6.77 -8.56 2.63
C VAL A 161 5.86 -9.74 2.32
N HIS A 162 4.53 -9.52 2.20
CA HIS A 162 3.60 -10.59 1.89
C HIS A 162 3.86 -11.17 0.49
N ARG A 163 4.27 -10.36 -0.49
CA ARG A 163 4.66 -10.83 -1.81
C ARG A 163 5.91 -11.72 -1.76
N LEU A 164 6.95 -11.26 -1.08
CA LEU A 164 8.19 -12.02 -0.91
C LEU A 164 7.95 -13.32 -0.13
N THR A 165 7.17 -13.27 0.96
CA THR A 165 6.81 -14.45 1.75
C THR A 165 6.06 -15.48 0.89
N ARG A 166 5.10 -15.02 0.07
CA ARG A 166 4.35 -15.89 -0.83
C ARG A 166 5.28 -16.56 -1.85
N TRP A 167 6.16 -15.81 -2.50
CA TRP A 167 7.13 -16.36 -3.44
C TRP A 167 8.07 -17.37 -2.77
N TYR A 168 8.52 -17.07 -1.55
CA TYR A 168 9.34 -18.00 -0.78
C TYR A 168 8.63 -19.34 -0.54
N HIS A 169 7.36 -19.30 -0.11
CA HIS A 169 6.56 -20.52 0.08
C HIS A 169 6.30 -21.30 -1.21
N GLN A 170 6.25 -20.61 -2.35
CA GLN A 170 6.12 -21.21 -3.68
C GLN A 170 7.44 -21.77 -4.22
N GLY A 171 8.55 -21.66 -3.48
CA GLY A 171 9.87 -22.14 -3.90
C GLY A 171 10.55 -21.24 -4.96
N VAL A 172 10.00 -20.04 -5.21
CA VAL A 172 10.56 -19.10 -6.19
C VAL A 172 11.87 -18.52 -5.64
N ASP A 173 12.88 -18.40 -6.50
CA ASP A 173 14.10 -17.67 -6.16
C ASP A 173 13.81 -16.19 -5.97
N LEU A 174 13.96 -15.71 -4.73
CA LEU A 174 13.67 -14.32 -4.38
C LEU A 174 14.63 -13.35 -5.06
N HIS A 175 15.92 -13.70 -5.19
CA HIS A 175 16.90 -12.80 -5.81
C HIS A 175 16.55 -12.52 -7.28
N SER A 176 16.08 -13.52 -8.02
CA SER A 176 15.63 -13.35 -9.41
C SER A 176 14.38 -12.47 -9.53
N ARG A 177 13.56 -12.39 -8.46
CA ARG A 177 12.30 -11.62 -8.44
C ARG A 177 12.41 -10.21 -7.86
N LEU A 178 13.48 -9.90 -7.13
CA LEU A 178 13.68 -8.57 -6.56
C LEU A 178 13.68 -7.44 -7.60
N PRO A 179 14.35 -7.54 -8.77
CA PRO A 179 14.31 -6.48 -9.78
C PRO A 179 12.88 -6.20 -10.27
N TRP A 180 12.06 -7.25 -10.45
CA TRP A 180 10.66 -7.11 -10.85
C TRP A 180 9.83 -6.41 -9.77
N LEU A 181 10.00 -6.79 -8.50
CA LEU A 181 9.30 -6.14 -7.40
C LEU A 181 9.73 -4.68 -7.25
N SER A 182 11.02 -4.39 -7.40
CA SER A 182 11.58 -3.04 -7.36
C SER A 182 10.98 -2.16 -8.46
N ALA A 183 10.96 -2.64 -9.70
CA ALA A 183 10.36 -1.95 -10.84
C ALA A 183 8.85 -1.73 -10.65
N TYR A 184 8.12 -2.77 -10.22
CA TYR A 184 6.69 -2.71 -9.94
C TYR A 184 6.37 -1.66 -8.87
N MET A 185 7.13 -1.62 -7.78
CA MET A 185 6.97 -0.66 -6.71
C MET A 185 7.46 0.75 -7.10
N GLY A 186 8.27 0.89 -8.13
CA GLY A 186 8.88 2.16 -8.54
C GLY A 186 9.95 2.64 -7.55
N HIS A 187 10.84 1.73 -7.14
CA HIS A 187 12.08 2.08 -6.47
C HIS A 187 13.10 2.58 -7.49
N THR A 188 13.88 3.56 -7.12
CA THR A 188 14.95 4.11 -7.97
C THR A 188 16.13 3.15 -8.06
N ASP A 189 16.33 2.34 -7.02
CA ASP A 189 17.34 1.30 -6.93
C ASP A 189 16.76 0.02 -6.30
N ILE A 190 17.50 -1.07 -6.44
CA ILE A 190 17.10 -2.37 -5.91
C ILE A 190 17.29 -2.46 -4.37
N LEU A 191 18.22 -1.67 -3.81
CA LEU A 191 18.55 -1.68 -2.38
C LEU A 191 17.33 -1.36 -1.53
N GLY A 192 16.47 -0.43 -2.01
CA GLY A 192 15.19 -0.12 -1.35
C GLY A 192 14.24 -1.32 -1.25
N THR A 193 14.44 -2.37 -2.07
CA THR A 193 13.65 -3.61 -2.03
C THR A 193 14.38 -4.70 -1.23
N GLU A 194 15.71 -4.77 -1.30
CA GLU A 194 16.53 -5.73 -0.54
C GLU A 194 16.37 -5.56 0.97
N THR A 195 16.15 -4.34 1.45
CA THR A 195 15.85 -4.07 2.88
C THR A 195 14.69 -4.92 3.41
N TYR A 196 13.75 -5.35 2.56
CA TYR A 196 12.67 -6.24 3.00
C TYR A 196 13.14 -7.67 3.28
N LEU A 197 14.22 -8.13 2.65
CA LEU A 197 14.79 -9.47 2.90
C LEU A 197 15.46 -9.52 4.27
N THR A 198 16.16 -8.45 4.66
CA THR A 198 16.96 -8.40 5.91
C THR A 198 16.15 -7.86 7.09
N ALA A 199 15.24 -6.92 6.87
CA ALA A 199 14.50 -6.25 7.95
C ALA A 199 13.26 -7.03 8.44
N THR A 200 12.96 -8.22 7.89
CA THR A 200 11.73 -8.93 8.22
C THR A 200 12.03 -10.21 8.99
N PRO A 201 11.77 -10.23 10.32
CA PRO A 201 11.97 -11.44 11.14
C PRO A 201 11.24 -12.67 10.60
N ALA A 202 10.08 -12.46 9.95
CA ALA A 202 9.31 -13.54 9.31
C ALA A 202 10.08 -14.22 8.17
N LEU A 203 10.70 -13.46 7.25
CA LEU A 203 11.52 -14.01 6.16
C LEU A 203 12.82 -14.63 6.68
N LEU A 204 13.48 -13.99 7.66
CA LEU A 204 14.66 -14.56 8.32
C LEU A 204 14.33 -15.86 9.05
N GLY A 205 13.21 -15.94 9.76
CA GLY A 205 12.73 -17.15 10.41
C GLY A 205 12.41 -18.27 9.44
N LEU A 206 11.87 -17.96 8.26
CA LEU A 206 11.61 -18.94 7.20
C LEU A 206 12.93 -19.47 6.61
N ALA A 207 13.89 -18.60 6.34
CA ALA A 207 15.21 -18.97 5.86
C ALA A 207 15.93 -19.90 6.88
N ALA A 208 15.93 -19.54 8.16
CA ALA A 208 16.53 -20.34 9.21
C ALA A 208 15.91 -21.75 9.35
N ARG A 209 14.58 -21.89 9.17
CA ARG A 209 13.91 -23.22 9.18
C ARG A 209 14.32 -24.09 7.99
N ARG A 210 14.58 -23.51 6.83
CA ARG A 210 15.00 -24.24 5.64
C ARG A 210 16.43 -24.75 5.79
N PHE A 211 17.32 -23.99 6.43
CA PHE A 211 18.68 -24.43 6.75
C PHE A 211 18.71 -25.59 7.75
N ARG A 212 17.80 -25.65 8.71
CA ARG A 212 17.72 -26.76 9.69
C ARG A 212 17.15 -28.06 9.14
N ARG A 213 16.56 -28.06 7.95
CA ARG A 213 15.95 -29.24 7.30
C ARG A 213 16.85 -29.85 6.21
N ARG A 214 18.05 -29.29 6.01
CA ARG A 214 19.13 -29.87 5.19
C ARG A 214 20.23 -30.43 6.08
#